data_e89448d80ae7376000a59677a8ea4272
#
_entry.id   e89448d80ae7376000a59677a8ea4272
#
_cell.length_a   1.000
_cell.length_b   1.000
_cell.length_c   1.000
_cell.angle_alpha   90.00
_cell.angle_beta   90.00
_cell.angle_gamma   90.00
#
_symmetry.space_group_name_H-M   'P 1'
#
loop_
_entity.id
_entity.type
_entity.pdbx_description
1 polymer ?
#
loop_
_entity_poly.entity_id
_entity_poly.type
_entity_poly.pdbx_seq_one_letter_code
_entity_poly.pdbx_strand_id
1 'polypeptide(L)'
;MTNPIQTQFKTLQIQEPGAHRTHGLAFLRLGFRPFYLGAALFSMVAVPVWVLAWLGWLQWTPAIAPMWWHAHEMLFGFVGAVVIGFLMTAGKAWTGLPTPRGPALGALALVWLAARVALWWVPYGVYAALDFVLLPTVALILLRLLLRAGNRRNLPIAGLLGLMALANGFFHASVLGWVNLSPQVSLHAMLGLVVLLESVMAGRVIPGFTMSAIGGISIKPLAWLERGVMVSTALGLALWVFAPSDISPLTAWVLACAALLHGIRQSRWSPWACRTRPMLWILQIAYAWFAVGLGLLAVALWGGAPVSVGIHGLAVGATGCLIMGMITRTARGHTGRMIQASKREVTAFGLMVFAAFARVVWPLVVPEQMTLAVMVSATAWALAFLIYGMTYGPWLVQTRKDGKDG
;
A
#
# COMPACT_ATOMS: atom_id res chain seq x y z
N MET A 1 11.59 -46.54 30.18
CA MET A 1 12.45 -45.55 30.88
C MET A 1 13.20 -44.78 29.82
N THR A 2 13.20 -43.53 29.89
CA THR A 2 13.91 -42.47 29.20
C THR A 2 13.02 -41.55 28.37
N ASN A 3 13.09 -40.37 28.82
CA ASN A 3 12.37 -39.16 28.54
C ASN A 3 12.48 -38.65 27.09
N PRO A 4 11.41 -38.19 26.44
CA PRO A 4 11.54 -37.52 25.15
C PRO A 4 11.98 -36.07 25.37
N ILE A 5 12.98 -35.68 24.63
CA ILE A 5 13.60 -34.38 24.53
C ILE A 5 12.53 -33.36 24.11
N GLN A 6 12.09 -32.52 25.05
CA GLN A 6 11.38 -31.31 24.75
C GLN A 6 12.37 -30.31 24.13
N THR A 7 12.34 -30.21 22.81
CA THR A 7 13.04 -29.16 22.10
C THR A 7 12.32 -27.83 22.35
N GLN A 8 12.77 -27.07 23.33
CA GLN A 8 12.35 -25.70 23.55
C GLN A 8 12.72 -24.86 22.32
N PHE A 9 11.74 -24.53 21.49
CA PHE A 9 11.88 -23.40 20.58
C PHE A 9 12.00 -22.14 21.43
N LYS A 10 13.23 -21.72 21.73
CA LYS A 10 13.52 -20.36 22.17
C LYS A 10 13.05 -19.42 21.06
N THR A 11 11.87 -18.83 21.25
CA THR A 11 11.54 -17.56 20.59
C THR A 11 12.70 -16.64 20.85
N LEU A 12 13.42 -16.25 19.82
CA LEU A 12 14.42 -15.19 19.87
C LEU A 12 13.70 -13.91 20.34
N GLN A 13 13.60 -13.74 21.64
CA GLN A 13 13.33 -12.44 22.23
C GLN A 13 14.59 -11.64 22.00
N ILE A 14 14.56 -10.76 21.00
CA ILE A 14 15.54 -9.69 20.89
C ILE A 14 15.36 -8.85 22.16
N GLN A 15 16.21 -9.10 23.15
CA GLN A 15 16.32 -8.22 24.31
C GLN A 15 16.85 -6.88 23.79
N GLU A 16 15.98 -5.88 23.71
CA GLU A 16 16.44 -4.51 23.51
C GLU A 16 17.26 -4.09 24.73
N PRO A 17 18.47 -3.52 24.55
CA PRO A 17 19.29 -3.05 25.66
C PRO A 17 18.54 -1.96 26.44
N GLY A 18 18.32 -2.16 27.71
CA GLY A 18 17.90 -1.19 28.71
C GLY A 18 16.59 -0.46 28.44
N ALA A 19 15.61 -0.64 29.29
CA ALA A 19 14.41 0.19 29.34
C ALA A 19 14.77 1.65 29.68
N HIS A 20 15.30 2.41 28.69
CA HIS A 20 15.33 3.86 28.80
C HIS A 20 13.88 4.33 28.89
N ARG A 21 13.53 5.06 29.96
CA ARG A 21 12.23 5.75 30.05
C ARG A 21 12.03 6.53 28.76
N THR A 22 11.10 6.08 27.96
CA THR A 22 10.85 6.65 26.64
C THR A 22 10.17 8.00 26.83
N HIS A 23 10.95 9.08 26.79
CA HIS A 23 10.45 10.44 26.79
C HIS A 23 9.81 10.77 25.43
N GLY A 24 8.75 11.57 25.45
CA GLY A 24 8.08 12.09 24.26
C GLY A 24 6.75 11.40 23.91
N LEU A 25 6.04 12.02 22.98
CA LEU A 25 4.72 11.57 22.53
C LEU A 25 4.80 10.17 21.89
N ALA A 26 4.00 9.23 22.37
CA ALA A 26 3.92 7.88 21.82
C ALA A 26 3.61 7.88 20.31
N PHE A 27 2.79 8.80 19.87
CA PHE A 27 2.39 9.00 18.47
C PHE A 27 3.59 9.24 17.53
N LEU A 28 4.69 9.82 18.03
CA LEU A 28 5.89 10.15 17.24
C LEU A 28 7.07 9.21 17.51
N ARG A 29 6.84 8.00 18.03
CA ARG A 29 7.93 7.04 18.29
C ARG A 29 8.34 6.21 17.09
N LEU A 30 7.37 5.79 16.25
CA LEU A 30 7.61 5.01 15.02
C LEU A 30 6.76 5.53 13.86
N GLY A 31 7.31 5.46 12.65
CA GLY A 31 6.72 6.01 11.45
C GLY A 31 5.30 5.56 11.15
N PHE A 32 4.96 4.30 11.43
CA PHE A 32 3.61 3.78 11.17
C PHE A 32 2.50 4.54 11.92
N ARG A 33 2.77 5.08 13.11
CA ARG A 33 1.74 5.69 13.95
C ARG A 33 1.09 6.91 13.30
N PRO A 34 1.82 8.01 12.99
CA PRO A 34 1.23 9.19 12.37
C PRO A 34 0.78 8.92 10.93
N PHE A 35 1.56 8.17 10.16
CA PHE A 35 1.29 7.97 8.74
C PHE A 35 0.11 7.02 8.48
N TYR A 36 -0.07 5.93 9.26
CA TYR A 36 -1.22 5.05 9.06
C TYR A 36 -2.52 5.70 9.51
N LEU A 37 -2.50 6.41 10.66
CA LEU A 37 -3.68 7.12 11.11
C LEU A 37 -4.04 8.25 10.13
N GLY A 38 -3.05 9.05 9.73
CA GLY A 38 -3.23 10.13 8.76
C GLY A 38 -3.76 9.61 7.43
N ALA A 39 -3.15 8.57 6.86
CA ALA A 39 -3.58 7.95 5.62
C ALA A 39 -5.02 7.42 5.71
N ALA A 40 -5.37 6.73 6.80
CA ALA A 40 -6.71 6.19 6.99
C ALA A 40 -7.77 7.30 7.06
N LEU A 41 -7.54 8.33 7.87
CA LEU A 41 -8.45 9.46 8.00
C LEU A 41 -8.56 10.28 6.69
N PHE A 42 -7.43 10.45 6.01
CA PHE A 42 -7.40 11.14 4.73
C PHE A 42 -8.20 10.39 3.66
N SER A 43 -7.94 9.11 3.46
CA SER A 43 -8.63 8.33 2.41
C SER A 43 -10.11 8.13 2.70
N MET A 44 -10.50 8.06 3.98
CA MET A 44 -11.90 8.03 4.42
C MET A 44 -12.67 9.26 3.93
N VAL A 45 -12.03 10.43 3.86
CA VAL A 45 -12.65 11.69 3.44
C VAL A 45 -12.44 11.95 1.94
N ALA A 46 -11.23 11.73 1.43
CA ALA A 46 -10.86 12.09 0.07
C ALA A 46 -11.65 11.34 -1.01
N VAL A 47 -11.96 10.05 -0.79
CA VAL A 47 -12.74 9.27 -1.77
C VAL A 47 -14.18 9.77 -1.88
N PRO A 48 -14.95 9.97 -0.78
CA PRO A 48 -16.27 10.61 -0.88
C PRO A 48 -16.23 12.03 -1.46
N VAL A 49 -15.27 12.87 -1.08
CA VAL A 49 -15.11 14.24 -1.64
C VAL A 49 -14.93 14.17 -3.15
N TRP A 50 -14.11 13.25 -3.65
CA TRP A 50 -13.96 13.04 -5.08
C TRP A 50 -15.27 12.60 -5.76
N VAL A 51 -16.03 11.68 -5.16
CA VAL A 51 -17.32 11.25 -5.71
C VAL A 51 -18.29 12.42 -5.81
N LEU A 52 -18.37 13.26 -4.78
CA LEU A 52 -19.23 14.45 -4.80
C LEU A 52 -18.81 15.43 -5.90
N ALA A 53 -17.51 15.64 -6.10
CA ALA A 53 -16.98 16.47 -7.16
C ALA A 53 -17.24 15.88 -8.55
N TRP A 54 -17.05 14.56 -8.71
CA TRP A 54 -17.31 13.85 -9.97
C TRP A 54 -18.79 13.87 -10.39
N LEU A 55 -19.69 13.81 -9.40
CA LEU A 55 -21.15 13.93 -9.62
C LEU A 55 -21.62 15.37 -9.85
N GLY A 56 -20.73 16.36 -9.71
CA GLY A 56 -21.09 17.78 -9.78
C GLY A 56 -21.85 18.32 -8.58
N TRP A 57 -21.89 17.56 -7.46
CA TRP A 57 -22.54 17.97 -6.22
C TRP A 57 -21.65 18.84 -5.34
N LEU A 58 -20.35 18.85 -5.61
CA LEU A 58 -19.37 19.73 -4.98
C LEU A 58 -18.76 20.65 -6.03
N GLN A 59 -18.80 21.96 -5.76
CA GLN A 59 -18.10 22.94 -6.59
C GLN A 59 -16.59 22.73 -6.45
N TRP A 60 -15.93 22.47 -7.60
CA TRP A 60 -14.51 22.17 -7.63
C TRP A 60 -13.68 23.40 -7.91
N THR A 61 -12.81 23.78 -6.98
CA THR A 61 -11.98 24.99 -7.07
C THR A 61 -10.47 24.73 -7.29
N PRO A 62 -9.90 23.54 -6.97
CA PRO A 62 -8.47 23.30 -7.18
C PRO A 62 -8.03 23.38 -8.63
N ALA A 63 -6.75 23.72 -8.84
CA ALA A 63 -6.14 23.92 -10.16
C ALA A 63 -6.02 22.64 -11.03
N ILE A 64 -6.17 21.46 -10.44
CA ILE A 64 -6.15 20.17 -11.16
C ILE A 64 -7.54 19.55 -11.23
N ALA A 65 -7.84 18.88 -12.35
CA ALA A 65 -9.14 18.22 -12.55
C ALA A 65 -9.44 17.19 -11.45
N PRO A 66 -10.71 17.00 -11.05
CA PRO A 66 -11.08 16.07 -9.98
C PRO A 66 -10.55 14.64 -10.19
N MET A 67 -10.50 14.16 -11.44
CA MET A 67 -10.01 12.82 -11.77
C MET A 67 -8.51 12.68 -11.51
N TRP A 68 -7.70 13.66 -11.90
CA TRP A 68 -6.25 13.66 -11.63
C TRP A 68 -5.97 13.86 -10.14
N TRP A 69 -6.75 14.70 -9.46
CA TRP A 69 -6.65 14.85 -8.02
C TRP A 69 -6.91 13.53 -7.30
N HIS A 70 -8.00 12.84 -7.65
CA HIS A 70 -8.32 11.55 -7.04
C HIS A 70 -7.16 10.56 -7.22
N ALA A 71 -6.69 10.37 -8.44
CA ALA A 71 -5.61 9.43 -8.72
C ALA A 71 -4.31 9.82 -8.00
N HIS A 72 -3.94 11.10 -8.01
CA HIS A 72 -2.78 11.61 -7.32
C HIS A 72 -2.87 11.41 -5.81
N GLU A 73 -3.97 11.83 -5.21
CA GLU A 73 -4.14 11.75 -3.76
C GLU A 73 -4.26 10.31 -3.25
N MET A 74 -4.81 9.40 -4.04
CA MET A 74 -4.82 7.99 -3.66
C MET A 74 -3.44 7.36 -3.77
N LEU A 75 -2.65 7.69 -4.79
CA LEU A 75 -1.33 7.10 -5.00
C LEU A 75 -0.23 7.77 -4.17
N PHE A 76 -0.10 9.09 -4.22
CA PHE A 76 0.96 9.82 -3.52
C PHE A 76 0.54 10.24 -2.11
N GLY A 77 -0.70 10.66 -1.92
CA GLY A 77 -1.24 11.06 -0.62
C GLY A 77 -1.47 9.86 0.30
N PHE A 78 -2.37 8.96 -0.06
CA PHE A 78 -2.78 7.82 0.78
C PHE A 78 -1.75 6.68 0.77
N VAL A 79 -1.50 6.06 -0.40
CA VAL A 79 -0.55 4.94 -0.51
C VAL A 79 0.86 5.39 -0.15
N GLY A 80 1.28 6.58 -0.60
CA GLY A 80 2.57 7.18 -0.24
C GLY A 80 2.76 7.28 1.27
N ALA A 81 1.77 7.77 2.01
CA ALA A 81 1.84 7.84 3.47
C ALA A 81 1.96 6.45 4.10
N VAL A 82 1.19 5.46 3.64
CA VAL A 82 1.29 4.09 4.15
C VAL A 82 2.67 3.49 3.89
N VAL A 83 3.21 3.67 2.68
CA VAL A 83 4.56 3.22 2.32
C VAL A 83 5.63 3.89 3.19
N ILE A 84 5.54 5.19 3.43
CA ILE A 84 6.46 5.93 4.31
C ILE A 84 6.38 5.38 5.74
N GLY A 85 5.18 5.27 6.30
CA GLY A 85 4.97 4.72 7.63
C GLY A 85 5.51 3.30 7.80
N PHE A 86 5.28 2.45 6.79
CA PHE A 86 5.79 1.10 6.73
C PHE A 86 7.33 1.07 6.65
N LEU A 87 7.93 1.79 5.71
CA LEU A 87 9.37 1.75 5.48
C LEU A 87 10.18 2.38 6.62
N MET A 88 9.67 3.44 7.26
CA MET A 88 10.31 4.01 8.45
C MET A 88 10.23 3.06 9.66
N THR A 89 9.21 2.21 9.74
CA THR A 89 9.09 1.19 10.78
C THR A 89 9.95 -0.04 10.46
N ALA A 90 9.85 -0.55 9.22
CA ALA A 90 10.61 -1.70 8.76
C ALA A 90 12.12 -1.41 8.67
N GLY A 91 12.51 -0.18 8.32
CA GLY A 91 13.90 0.26 8.27
C GLY A 91 14.63 0.07 9.60
N LYS A 92 13.98 0.39 10.72
CA LYS A 92 14.53 0.09 12.07
C LYS A 92 14.73 -1.42 12.25
N ALA A 93 13.73 -2.23 11.89
CA ALA A 93 13.82 -3.70 12.03
C ALA A 93 14.88 -4.33 11.11
N TRP A 94 15.08 -3.80 9.91
CA TRP A 94 16.04 -4.33 8.94
C TRP A 94 17.50 -3.96 9.22
N THR A 95 17.72 -2.84 9.91
CA THR A 95 19.04 -2.24 10.08
C THR A 95 19.53 -2.21 11.53
N GLY A 96 18.62 -2.32 12.49
CA GLY A 96 18.91 -2.07 13.90
C GLY A 96 19.19 -0.59 14.23
N LEU A 97 19.20 0.29 13.20
CA LEU A 97 19.49 1.71 13.36
C LEU A 97 18.21 2.52 13.64
N PRO A 98 18.31 3.64 14.36
CA PRO A 98 17.16 4.50 14.63
C PRO A 98 16.65 5.16 13.34
N THR A 99 15.33 5.11 13.14
CA THR A 99 14.62 5.88 12.12
C THR A 99 14.11 7.20 12.73
N PRO A 100 13.67 8.19 11.91
CA PRO A 100 13.11 9.43 12.40
C PRO A 100 12.06 9.21 13.48
N ARG A 101 12.16 9.92 14.62
CA ARG A 101 11.24 9.88 15.75
C ARG A 101 11.13 11.28 16.39
N GLY A 102 10.13 11.49 17.23
CA GLY A 102 9.91 12.77 17.89
C GLY A 102 9.71 13.91 16.88
N PRO A 103 10.35 15.07 17.06
CA PRO A 103 10.16 16.23 16.20
C PRO A 103 10.46 15.97 14.72
N ALA A 104 11.49 15.15 14.41
CA ALA A 104 11.83 14.83 13.02
C ALA A 104 10.72 14.02 12.33
N LEU A 105 10.11 13.05 13.01
CA LEU A 105 8.97 12.33 12.48
C LEU A 105 7.74 13.23 12.40
N GLY A 106 7.55 14.10 13.40
CA GLY A 106 6.48 15.11 13.40
C GLY A 106 6.58 16.05 12.21
N ALA A 107 7.78 16.53 11.88
CA ALA A 107 8.01 17.38 10.71
C ALA A 107 7.63 16.68 9.40
N LEU A 108 8.02 15.41 9.20
CA LEU A 108 7.62 14.64 8.03
C LEU A 108 6.09 14.48 7.93
N ALA A 109 5.43 14.18 9.06
CA ALA A 109 3.97 14.05 9.09
C ALA A 109 3.26 15.39 8.85
N LEU A 110 3.80 16.50 9.35
CA LEU A 110 3.27 17.85 9.11
C LEU A 110 3.45 18.28 7.65
N VAL A 111 4.58 17.99 7.02
CA VAL A 111 4.78 18.27 5.59
C VAL A 111 3.76 17.48 4.75
N TRP A 112 3.55 16.19 5.08
CA TRP A 112 2.51 15.41 4.43
C TRP A 112 1.14 16.04 4.56
N LEU A 113 0.73 16.39 5.78
CA LEU A 113 -0.58 17.00 6.06
C LEU A 113 -0.72 18.37 5.38
N ALA A 114 0.32 19.19 5.46
CA ALA A 114 0.33 20.52 4.82
C ALA A 114 0.11 20.41 3.32
N ALA A 115 0.71 19.44 2.65
CA ALA A 115 0.47 19.22 1.22
C ALA A 115 -1.01 18.86 0.94
N ARG A 116 -1.66 18.01 1.79
CA ARG A 116 -3.09 17.67 1.60
C ARG A 116 -4.02 18.88 1.68
N VAL A 117 -3.68 19.83 2.55
CA VAL A 117 -4.47 21.07 2.73
C VAL A 117 -4.10 22.15 1.71
N ALA A 118 -2.82 22.25 1.36
CA ALA A 118 -2.28 23.33 0.52
C ALA A 118 -2.98 23.46 -0.85
N LEU A 119 -3.35 22.34 -1.49
CA LEU A 119 -4.02 22.36 -2.80
C LEU A 119 -5.25 23.27 -2.86
N TRP A 120 -5.95 23.41 -1.74
CA TRP A 120 -7.20 24.16 -1.65
C TRP A 120 -7.02 25.66 -1.39
N TRP A 121 -5.83 26.06 -0.89
CA TRP A 121 -5.65 27.39 -0.31
C TRP A 121 -4.47 28.18 -0.86
N VAL A 122 -3.52 27.52 -1.55
CA VAL A 122 -2.31 28.18 -2.04
C VAL A 122 -2.11 27.97 -3.54
N PRO A 123 -1.28 28.81 -4.21
CA PRO A 123 -0.92 28.57 -5.61
C PRO A 123 -0.35 27.19 -5.84
N TYR A 124 -0.67 26.59 -7.01
CA TYR A 124 -0.31 25.20 -7.32
C TYR A 124 1.19 24.90 -7.15
N GLY A 125 2.07 25.82 -7.52
CA GLY A 125 3.53 25.62 -7.36
C GLY A 125 3.96 25.43 -5.90
N VAL A 126 3.31 26.09 -4.94
CA VAL A 126 3.58 25.91 -3.51
C VAL A 126 3.09 24.53 -3.03
N TYR A 127 1.89 24.13 -3.45
CA TYR A 127 1.39 22.77 -3.21
C TYR A 127 2.34 21.73 -3.78
N ALA A 128 2.75 21.88 -5.04
CA ALA A 128 3.65 20.96 -5.72
C ALA A 128 4.99 20.79 -4.99
N ALA A 129 5.57 21.88 -4.51
CA ALA A 129 6.81 21.84 -3.74
C ALA A 129 6.64 21.11 -2.40
N LEU A 130 5.56 21.39 -1.67
CA LEU A 130 5.24 20.72 -0.39
C LEU A 130 4.98 19.22 -0.58
N ASP A 131 4.28 18.86 -1.64
CA ASP A 131 3.98 17.45 -1.90
C ASP A 131 5.20 16.68 -2.38
N PHE A 132 6.00 17.29 -3.27
CA PHE A 132 7.18 16.66 -3.84
C PHE A 132 8.26 16.36 -2.79
N VAL A 133 8.53 17.27 -1.84
CA VAL A 133 9.72 17.18 -0.97
C VAL A 133 9.74 15.94 -0.08
N LEU A 134 8.58 15.37 0.23
CA LEU A 134 8.45 14.28 1.20
C LEU A 134 9.08 12.97 0.72
N LEU A 135 8.70 12.48 -0.48
CA LEU A 135 9.17 11.19 -1.00
C LEU A 135 10.68 11.13 -1.20
N PRO A 136 11.36 12.11 -1.84
CA PRO A 136 12.83 12.10 -1.95
C PRO A 136 13.51 12.18 -0.59
N THR A 137 12.96 12.95 0.36
CA THR A 137 13.51 13.01 1.72
C THR A 137 13.49 11.63 2.38
N VAL A 138 12.37 10.94 2.33
CA VAL A 138 12.24 9.59 2.93
C VAL A 138 13.09 8.57 2.18
N ALA A 139 13.18 8.66 0.84
CA ALA A 139 14.06 7.80 0.04
C ALA A 139 15.54 7.95 0.45
N LEU A 140 16.01 9.19 0.64
CA LEU A 140 17.37 9.47 1.11
C LEU A 140 17.62 8.97 2.53
N ILE A 141 16.66 9.14 3.44
CA ILE A 141 16.75 8.60 4.82
C ILE A 141 16.88 7.09 4.77
N LEU A 142 16.02 6.39 4.03
CA LEU A 142 16.03 4.94 3.92
C LEU A 142 17.34 4.45 3.27
N LEU A 143 17.78 5.09 2.17
CA LEU A 143 19.01 4.75 1.49
C LEU A 143 20.22 4.87 2.43
N ARG A 144 20.33 5.98 3.17
CA ARG A 144 21.42 6.19 4.15
C ARG A 144 21.41 5.13 5.26
N LEU A 145 20.23 4.76 5.77
CA LEU A 145 20.09 3.71 6.78
C LEU A 145 20.58 2.36 6.26
N LEU A 146 20.14 1.98 5.05
CA LEU A 146 20.50 0.70 4.43
C LEU A 146 22.00 0.61 4.11
N LEU A 147 22.58 1.70 3.59
CA LEU A 147 24.01 1.76 3.30
C LEU A 147 24.86 1.67 4.57
N ARG A 148 24.50 2.41 5.64
CA ARG A 148 25.22 2.37 6.94
C ARG A 148 25.14 0.98 7.59
N ALA A 149 24.02 0.28 7.43
CA ALA A 149 23.84 -1.07 7.96
C ALA A 149 24.41 -2.19 7.07
N GLY A 150 24.95 -1.86 5.88
CA GLY A 150 25.40 -2.84 4.91
C GLY A 150 24.26 -3.72 4.33
N ASN A 151 23.01 -3.29 4.45
CA ASN A 151 21.83 -4.08 4.06
C ASN A 151 21.54 -3.97 2.55
N ARG A 152 22.40 -4.61 1.75
CA ARG A 152 22.29 -4.61 0.27
C ARG A 152 20.99 -5.25 -0.22
N ARG A 153 20.41 -6.21 0.52
CA ARG A 153 19.17 -6.92 0.15
C ARG A 153 17.97 -5.99 -0.02
N ASN A 154 17.91 -4.90 0.73
CA ASN A 154 16.78 -3.97 0.71
C ASN A 154 17.07 -2.67 -0.09
N LEU A 155 18.26 -2.50 -0.66
CA LEU A 155 18.58 -1.34 -1.52
C LEU A 155 17.60 -1.15 -2.69
N PRO A 156 17.12 -2.22 -3.38
CA PRO A 156 16.11 -2.06 -4.43
C PRO A 156 14.82 -1.38 -3.95
N ILE A 157 14.44 -1.54 -2.69
CA ILE A 157 13.25 -0.87 -2.11
C ILE A 157 13.49 0.65 -2.00
N ALA A 158 14.69 1.07 -1.60
CA ALA A 158 15.04 2.50 -1.61
C ALA A 158 15.07 3.06 -3.04
N GLY A 159 15.52 2.26 -4.02
CA GLY A 159 15.47 2.60 -5.44
C GLY A 159 14.04 2.79 -5.94
N LEU A 160 13.12 1.87 -5.61
CA LEU A 160 11.70 2.01 -5.95
C LEU A 160 11.09 3.28 -5.35
N LEU A 161 11.42 3.60 -4.10
CA LEU A 161 10.95 4.84 -3.47
C LEU A 161 11.50 6.10 -4.16
N GLY A 162 12.75 6.05 -4.63
CA GLY A 162 13.33 7.10 -5.47
C GLY A 162 12.59 7.27 -6.80
N LEU A 163 12.23 6.16 -7.47
CA LEU A 163 11.43 6.20 -8.69
C LEU A 163 10.01 6.73 -8.44
N MET A 164 9.40 6.40 -7.30
CA MET A 164 8.11 7.00 -6.88
C MET A 164 8.23 8.51 -6.69
N ALA A 165 9.34 8.99 -6.11
CA ALA A 165 9.61 10.42 -5.98
C ALA A 165 9.77 11.09 -7.36
N LEU A 166 10.46 10.46 -8.31
CA LEU A 166 10.56 10.95 -9.68
C LEU A 166 9.21 11.00 -10.37
N ALA A 167 8.37 9.96 -10.23
CA ALA A 167 7.02 9.95 -10.79
C ALA A 167 6.18 11.11 -10.24
N ASN A 168 6.29 11.42 -8.92
CA ASN A 168 5.63 12.59 -8.34
C ASN A 168 6.14 13.91 -8.93
N GLY A 169 7.46 14.06 -9.05
CA GLY A 169 8.06 15.24 -9.68
C GLY A 169 7.60 15.46 -11.12
N PHE A 170 7.56 14.39 -11.92
CA PHE A 170 7.05 14.45 -13.30
C PHE A 170 5.56 14.76 -13.37
N PHE A 171 4.74 14.27 -12.43
CA PHE A 171 3.34 14.67 -12.34
C PHE A 171 3.21 16.19 -12.18
N HIS A 172 3.89 16.77 -11.21
CA HIS A 172 3.84 18.21 -10.98
C HIS A 172 4.44 19.02 -12.13
N ALA A 173 5.56 18.57 -12.69
CA ALA A 173 6.18 19.21 -13.84
C ALA A 173 5.25 19.21 -15.07
N SER A 174 4.48 18.14 -15.28
CA SER A 174 3.49 18.05 -16.35
C SER A 174 2.32 19.02 -16.14
N VAL A 175 1.80 19.09 -14.90
CA VAL A 175 0.69 20.01 -14.57
C VAL A 175 1.12 21.47 -14.69
N LEU A 176 2.38 21.78 -14.34
CA LEU A 176 2.98 23.12 -14.48
C LEU A 176 3.36 23.48 -15.93
N GLY A 177 3.26 22.53 -16.87
CA GLY A 177 3.65 22.73 -18.25
C GLY A 177 5.17 22.76 -18.49
N TRP A 178 5.99 22.34 -17.51
CA TRP A 178 7.45 22.30 -17.64
C TRP A 178 7.95 21.17 -18.53
N VAL A 179 7.16 20.11 -18.66
CA VAL A 179 7.42 18.97 -19.54
C VAL A 179 6.19 18.66 -20.38
N ASN A 180 6.40 18.26 -21.63
CA ASN A 180 5.33 17.84 -22.54
C ASN A 180 5.03 16.34 -22.36
N LEU A 181 4.52 15.99 -21.17
CA LEU A 181 4.13 14.64 -20.81
C LEU A 181 2.74 14.71 -20.14
N SER A 182 1.86 13.78 -20.50
CA SER A 182 0.57 13.70 -19.81
C SER A 182 0.76 13.34 -18.32
N PRO A 183 0.12 14.05 -17.37
CA PRO A 183 0.13 13.69 -15.95
C PRO A 183 -0.29 12.23 -15.69
N GLN A 184 -1.14 11.68 -16.57
CA GLN A 184 -1.60 10.29 -16.50
C GLN A 184 -0.45 9.28 -16.57
N VAL A 185 0.60 9.55 -17.35
CA VAL A 185 1.80 8.67 -17.44
C VAL A 185 2.46 8.54 -16.07
N SER A 186 2.62 9.64 -15.34
CA SER A 186 3.19 9.64 -13.99
C SER A 186 2.32 8.88 -13.00
N LEU A 187 0.98 9.01 -13.10
CA LEU A 187 0.04 8.27 -12.25
C LEU A 187 0.08 6.76 -12.52
N HIS A 188 0.12 6.36 -13.80
CA HIS A 188 0.26 4.95 -14.17
C HIS A 188 1.63 4.39 -13.74
N ALA A 189 2.70 5.16 -13.90
CA ALA A 189 4.04 4.79 -13.43
C ALA A 189 4.04 4.58 -11.91
N MET A 190 3.45 5.50 -11.15
CA MET A 190 3.34 5.36 -9.69
C MET A 190 2.55 4.11 -9.30
N LEU A 191 1.40 3.83 -9.95
CA LEU A 191 0.65 2.60 -9.70
C LEU A 191 1.51 1.35 -9.98
N GLY A 192 2.24 1.33 -11.09
CA GLY A 192 3.16 0.25 -11.42
C GLY A 192 4.25 0.03 -10.37
N LEU A 193 4.84 1.11 -9.87
CA LEU A 193 5.88 1.06 -8.81
C LEU A 193 5.28 0.57 -7.48
N VAL A 194 4.06 0.96 -7.14
CA VAL A 194 3.33 0.44 -5.96
C VAL A 194 3.11 -1.06 -6.10
N VAL A 195 2.59 -1.53 -7.23
CA VAL A 195 2.36 -2.96 -7.50
C VAL A 195 3.67 -3.76 -7.40
N LEU A 196 4.78 -3.24 -7.93
CA LEU A 196 6.09 -3.89 -7.81
C LEU A 196 6.55 -3.96 -6.35
N LEU A 197 6.47 -2.85 -5.60
CA LEU A 197 6.83 -2.82 -4.19
C LEU A 197 5.99 -3.83 -3.38
N GLU A 198 4.69 -3.82 -3.59
CA GLU A 198 3.75 -4.71 -2.92
C GLU A 198 3.98 -6.18 -3.30
N SER A 199 4.27 -6.49 -4.57
CA SER A 199 4.61 -7.86 -5.01
C SER A 199 5.87 -8.39 -4.32
N VAL A 200 6.92 -7.54 -4.17
CA VAL A 200 8.13 -7.91 -3.40
C VAL A 200 7.78 -8.14 -1.94
N MET A 201 7.02 -7.24 -1.33
CA MET A 201 6.71 -7.33 0.10
C MET A 201 5.74 -8.47 0.40
N ALA A 202 4.69 -8.65 -0.39
CA ALA A 202 3.74 -9.75 -0.23
C ALA A 202 4.43 -11.12 -0.31
N GLY A 203 5.34 -11.30 -1.26
CA GLY A 203 6.12 -12.53 -1.40
C GLY A 203 7.02 -12.87 -0.20
N ARG A 204 7.39 -11.86 0.59
CA ARG A 204 8.16 -12.06 1.83
C ARG A 204 7.25 -12.26 3.05
N VAL A 205 6.17 -11.49 3.16
CA VAL A 205 5.38 -11.43 4.40
C VAL A 205 4.22 -12.43 4.43
N ILE A 206 3.52 -12.67 3.32
CA ILE A 206 2.36 -13.57 3.31
C ILE A 206 2.76 -15.02 3.62
N PRO A 207 3.79 -15.63 2.94
CA PRO A 207 4.27 -16.95 3.31
C PRO A 207 4.77 -17.03 4.74
N GLY A 208 5.56 -16.04 5.18
CA GLY A 208 6.08 -15.98 6.55
C GLY A 208 4.98 -15.93 7.61
N PHE A 209 3.94 -15.13 7.38
CA PHE A 209 2.80 -15.03 8.30
C PHE A 209 1.95 -16.30 8.28
N THR A 210 1.79 -16.92 7.13
CA THR A 210 1.06 -18.20 7.01
C THR A 210 1.79 -19.30 7.81
N MET A 211 3.09 -19.47 7.60
CA MET A 211 3.89 -20.46 8.33
C MET A 211 3.92 -20.21 9.85
N SER A 212 3.99 -18.93 10.27
CA SER A 212 4.04 -18.60 11.70
C SER A 212 2.70 -18.78 12.41
N ALA A 213 1.58 -18.68 11.70
CA ALA A 213 0.25 -18.77 12.29
C ALA A 213 -0.41 -20.14 12.16
N ILE A 214 0.04 -20.97 11.23
CA ILE A 214 -0.53 -22.30 10.94
C ILE A 214 0.59 -23.33 11.03
N GLY A 215 0.55 -24.19 12.05
CA GLY A 215 1.52 -25.25 12.24
C GLY A 215 1.52 -26.26 11.08
N GLY A 216 2.69 -26.87 10.82
CA GLY A 216 2.84 -27.92 9.82
C GLY A 216 2.92 -27.45 8.35
N ILE A 217 2.76 -26.16 8.08
CA ILE A 217 2.92 -25.61 6.73
C ILE A 217 4.37 -25.17 6.50
N SER A 218 4.97 -25.65 5.39
CA SER A 218 6.29 -25.22 4.91
C SER A 218 6.16 -24.67 3.48
N ILE A 219 6.44 -23.39 3.30
CA ILE A 219 6.38 -22.70 2.01
C ILE A 219 7.80 -22.35 1.57
N LYS A 220 8.27 -23.04 0.54
CA LYS A 220 9.59 -22.77 -0.05
C LYS A 220 9.41 -21.98 -1.35
N PRO A 221 10.09 -20.82 -1.51
CA PRO A 221 10.06 -20.07 -2.76
C PRO A 221 10.75 -20.85 -3.88
N LEU A 222 10.19 -20.78 -5.09
CA LEU A 222 10.83 -21.28 -6.31
C LEU A 222 11.52 -20.12 -7.03
N ALA A 223 12.83 -20.18 -7.16
CA ALA A 223 13.62 -19.05 -7.68
C ALA A 223 13.22 -18.63 -9.11
N TRP A 224 12.84 -19.58 -9.98
CA TRP A 224 12.38 -19.26 -11.32
C TRP A 224 11.02 -18.52 -11.30
N LEU A 225 10.10 -18.95 -10.41
CA LEU A 225 8.77 -18.37 -10.28
C LEU A 225 8.86 -16.96 -9.69
N GLU A 226 9.67 -16.78 -8.64
CA GLU A 226 9.91 -15.46 -8.04
C GLU A 226 10.49 -14.47 -9.06
N ARG A 227 11.48 -14.91 -9.86
CA ARG A 227 12.06 -14.12 -10.94
C ARG A 227 11.05 -13.86 -12.06
N GLY A 228 10.31 -14.88 -12.49
CA GLY A 228 9.29 -14.79 -13.53
C GLY A 228 8.21 -13.76 -13.15
N VAL A 229 7.67 -13.85 -11.93
CA VAL A 229 6.70 -12.88 -11.41
C VAL A 229 7.27 -11.46 -11.46
N MET A 230 8.47 -11.24 -10.95
CA MET A 230 9.03 -9.89 -10.89
C MET A 230 9.36 -9.32 -12.27
N VAL A 231 9.96 -10.12 -13.15
CA VAL A 231 10.35 -9.67 -14.50
C VAL A 231 9.11 -9.40 -15.35
N SER A 232 8.14 -10.33 -15.39
CA SER A 232 6.92 -10.15 -16.20
C SER A 232 6.07 -8.97 -15.71
N THR A 233 5.96 -8.79 -14.39
CA THR A 233 5.23 -7.65 -13.82
C THR A 233 5.93 -6.32 -14.14
N ALA A 234 7.24 -6.24 -13.92
CA ALA A 234 8.00 -5.02 -14.20
C ALA A 234 7.96 -4.67 -15.69
N LEU A 235 8.19 -5.66 -16.57
CA LEU A 235 8.15 -5.47 -18.02
C LEU A 235 6.74 -5.10 -18.49
N GLY A 236 5.71 -5.84 -18.07
CA GLY A 236 4.32 -5.59 -18.48
C GLY A 236 3.83 -4.21 -18.06
N LEU A 237 4.12 -3.77 -16.84
CA LEU A 237 3.76 -2.45 -16.35
C LEU A 237 4.58 -1.34 -17.02
N ALA A 238 5.87 -1.54 -17.28
CA ALA A 238 6.69 -0.58 -18.00
C ALA A 238 6.21 -0.41 -19.45
N LEU A 239 5.90 -1.51 -20.14
CA LEU A 239 5.30 -1.47 -21.49
C LEU A 239 3.94 -0.76 -21.47
N TRP A 240 3.07 -1.07 -20.49
CA TRP A 240 1.76 -0.41 -20.37
C TRP A 240 1.86 1.10 -20.18
N VAL A 241 2.89 1.58 -19.47
CA VAL A 241 3.09 3.01 -19.18
C VAL A 241 3.76 3.76 -20.33
N PHE A 242 4.77 3.15 -20.96
CA PHE A 242 5.70 3.86 -21.84
C PHE A 242 5.69 3.39 -23.30
N ALA A 243 5.09 2.24 -23.59
CA ALA A 243 5.13 1.71 -24.94
C ALA A 243 4.13 2.40 -25.87
N PRO A 244 4.44 2.52 -27.16
CA PRO A 244 3.51 2.97 -28.18
C PRO A 244 2.30 2.02 -28.30
N SER A 245 1.19 2.55 -28.81
CA SER A 245 -0.07 1.81 -28.92
C SER A 245 -0.03 0.63 -29.89
N ASP A 246 0.87 0.64 -30.87
CA ASP A 246 1.04 -0.42 -31.87
C ASP A 246 1.55 -1.74 -31.27
N ILE A 247 2.28 -1.69 -30.14
CA ILE A 247 2.71 -2.89 -29.41
C ILE A 247 1.77 -3.27 -28.24
N SER A 248 0.58 -2.68 -28.18
CA SER A 248 -0.43 -2.99 -27.17
C SER A 248 -0.76 -4.49 -27.05
N PRO A 249 -0.88 -5.28 -28.15
CA PRO A 249 -1.11 -6.72 -28.06
C PRO A 249 0.03 -7.47 -27.35
N LEU A 250 1.28 -7.11 -27.60
CA LEU A 250 2.43 -7.70 -26.90
C LEU A 250 2.39 -7.37 -25.42
N THR A 251 2.11 -6.12 -25.07
CA THR A 251 1.95 -5.66 -23.69
C THR A 251 0.87 -6.47 -22.96
N ALA A 252 -0.27 -6.71 -23.63
CA ALA A 252 -1.36 -7.50 -23.08
C ALA A 252 -0.93 -8.96 -22.77
N TRP A 253 -0.18 -9.60 -23.67
CA TRP A 253 0.34 -10.95 -23.43
C TRP A 253 1.33 -11.00 -22.27
N VAL A 254 2.20 -10.00 -22.12
CA VAL A 254 3.14 -9.91 -20.99
C VAL A 254 2.38 -9.74 -19.68
N LEU A 255 1.34 -8.89 -19.63
CA LEU A 255 0.49 -8.71 -18.45
C LEU A 255 -0.32 -9.96 -18.13
N ALA A 256 -0.86 -10.66 -19.13
CA ALA A 256 -1.56 -11.94 -18.94
C ALA A 256 -0.61 -13.02 -18.35
N CYS A 257 0.62 -13.09 -18.86
CA CYS A 257 1.66 -13.96 -18.31
C CYS A 257 1.97 -13.59 -16.84
N ALA A 258 2.13 -12.31 -16.52
CA ALA A 258 2.33 -11.86 -15.15
C ALA A 258 1.14 -12.25 -14.26
N ALA A 259 -0.09 -12.06 -14.70
CA ALA A 259 -1.30 -12.48 -13.99
C ALA A 259 -1.30 -13.98 -13.66
N LEU A 260 -0.98 -14.82 -14.65
CA LEU A 260 -0.88 -16.27 -14.46
C LEU A 260 0.21 -16.65 -13.45
N LEU A 261 1.40 -16.05 -13.56
CA LEU A 261 2.50 -16.31 -12.65
C LEU A 261 2.18 -15.87 -11.20
N HIS A 262 1.46 -14.76 -11.00
CA HIS A 262 0.94 -14.36 -9.69
C HIS A 262 -0.04 -15.40 -9.13
N GLY A 263 -0.94 -15.93 -9.94
CA GLY A 263 -1.87 -17.00 -9.54
C GLY A 263 -1.15 -18.28 -9.13
N ILE A 264 -0.16 -18.73 -9.93
CA ILE A 264 0.68 -19.91 -9.63
C ILE A 264 1.49 -19.67 -8.34
N ARG A 265 2.04 -18.46 -8.15
CA ARG A 265 2.77 -18.11 -6.92
C ARG A 265 1.88 -18.19 -5.69
N GLN A 266 0.68 -17.66 -5.76
CA GLN A 266 -0.28 -17.66 -4.66
C GLN A 266 -0.77 -19.07 -4.30
N SER A 267 -1.05 -19.93 -5.27
CA SER A 267 -1.52 -21.30 -5.02
C SER A 267 -0.54 -22.08 -4.12
N ARG A 268 0.75 -21.74 -4.17
CA ARG A 268 1.80 -22.34 -3.35
C ARG A 268 1.84 -21.82 -1.90
N TRP A 269 1.11 -20.78 -1.58
CA TRP A 269 1.10 -20.16 -0.23
C TRP A 269 0.01 -20.72 0.69
N SER A 270 -0.60 -21.86 0.30
CA SER A 270 -1.67 -22.52 1.05
C SER A 270 -2.85 -21.61 1.41
N PRO A 271 -3.44 -20.90 0.43
CA PRO A 271 -4.47 -19.90 0.70
C PRO A 271 -5.70 -20.48 1.42
N TRP A 272 -6.10 -21.71 1.12
CA TRP A 272 -7.23 -22.38 1.77
C TRP A 272 -7.01 -22.66 3.25
N ALA A 273 -5.78 -22.89 3.69
CA ALA A 273 -5.46 -23.04 5.10
C ALA A 273 -5.68 -21.74 5.90
N CYS A 274 -5.66 -20.60 5.20
CA CYS A 274 -5.84 -19.27 5.81
C CYS A 274 -7.32 -18.89 6.06
N ARG A 275 -8.30 -19.64 5.53
CA ARG A 275 -9.72 -19.25 5.49
C ARG A 275 -10.34 -18.96 6.86
N THR A 276 -9.88 -19.59 7.92
CA THR A 276 -10.37 -19.39 9.30
C THR A 276 -9.62 -18.30 10.07
N ARG A 277 -8.61 -17.68 9.46
CA ARG A 277 -7.73 -16.68 10.10
C ARG A 277 -7.89 -15.33 9.38
N PRO A 278 -8.73 -14.40 9.88
CA PRO A 278 -9.01 -13.13 9.18
C PRO A 278 -7.74 -12.31 8.86
N MET A 279 -6.77 -12.28 9.75
CA MET A 279 -5.48 -11.61 9.53
C MET A 279 -4.62 -12.21 8.41
N LEU A 280 -4.99 -13.38 7.89
CA LEU A 280 -4.33 -14.05 6.78
C LEU A 280 -5.19 -14.03 5.51
N TRP A 281 -6.50 -14.37 5.61
CA TRP A 281 -7.31 -14.44 4.41
C TRP A 281 -7.44 -13.08 3.70
N ILE A 282 -7.44 -11.95 4.43
CA ILE A 282 -7.45 -10.62 3.79
C ILE A 282 -6.20 -10.40 2.93
N LEU A 283 -5.03 -10.87 3.36
CA LEU A 283 -3.79 -10.77 2.59
C LEU A 283 -3.80 -11.71 1.38
N GLN A 284 -4.41 -12.89 1.51
CA GLN A 284 -4.57 -13.82 0.40
C GLN A 284 -5.54 -13.26 -0.66
N ILE A 285 -6.68 -12.70 -0.24
CA ILE A 285 -7.64 -12.03 -1.15
C ILE A 285 -6.98 -10.83 -1.83
N ALA A 286 -6.27 -9.99 -1.08
CA ALA A 286 -5.54 -8.87 -1.63
C ALA A 286 -4.54 -9.32 -2.72
N TYR A 287 -3.82 -10.41 -2.45
CA TYR A 287 -2.86 -10.91 -3.43
C TYR A 287 -3.52 -11.53 -4.67
N ALA A 288 -4.69 -12.16 -4.54
CA ALA A 288 -5.45 -12.65 -5.69
C ALA A 288 -5.82 -11.51 -6.66
N TRP A 289 -6.06 -10.32 -6.15
CA TRP A 289 -6.34 -9.15 -6.97
C TRP A 289 -5.14 -8.69 -7.83
N PHE A 290 -3.89 -9.09 -7.54
CA PHE A 290 -2.77 -8.85 -8.47
C PHE A 290 -2.99 -9.62 -9.77
N ALA A 291 -3.32 -10.91 -9.69
CA ALA A 291 -3.63 -11.70 -10.87
C ALA A 291 -4.86 -11.16 -11.62
N VAL A 292 -5.93 -10.85 -10.88
CA VAL A 292 -7.16 -10.29 -11.46
C VAL A 292 -6.90 -8.92 -12.11
N GLY A 293 -6.25 -8.00 -11.42
CA GLY A 293 -6.01 -6.64 -11.93
C GLY A 293 -5.08 -6.60 -13.15
N LEU A 294 -3.98 -7.38 -13.13
CA LEU A 294 -3.08 -7.52 -14.29
C LEU A 294 -3.79 -8.20 -15.46
N GLY A 295 -4.59 -9.23 -15.20
CA GLY A 295 -5.41 -9.88 -16.21
C GLY A 295 -6.45 -8.94 -16.83
N LEU A 296 -7.12 -8.12 -16.03
CA LEU A 296 -8.08 -7.12 -16.51
C LEU A 296 -7.41 -6.01 -17.33
N LEU A 297 -6.18 -5.60 -16.97
CA LEU A 297 -5.39 -4.70 -17.82
C LEU A 297 -5.06 -5.33 -19.17
N ALA A 298 -4.70 -6.63 -19.19
CA ALA A 298 -4.47 -7.34 -20.43
C ALA A 298 -5.75 -7.40 -21.30
N VAL A 299 -6.89 -7.75 -20.69
CA VAL A 299 -8.20 -7.77 -21.37
C VAL A 299 -8.56 -6.38 -21.91
N ALA A 300 -8.27 -5.33 -21.16
CA ALA A 300 -8.52 -3.95 -21.60
C ALA A 300 -7.67 -3.57 -22.82
N LEU A 301 -6.41 -3.99 -22.89
CA LEU A 301 -5.53 -3.76 -24.03
C LEU A 301 -5.95 -4.56 -25.27
N TRP A 302 -6.69 -5.68 -25.11
CA TRP A 302 -7.35 -6.40 -26.21
C TRP A 302 -8.72 -5.81 -26.57
N GLY A 303 -9.16 -4.72 -25.92
CA GLY A 303 -10.45 -4.07 -26.18
C GLY A 303 -11.65 -4.73 -25.52
N GLY A 304 -11.43 -5.71 -24.63
CA GLY A 304 -12.51 -6.47 -23.97
C GLY A 304 -13.06 -5.84 -22.69
N ALA A 305 -12.43 -4.79 -22.15
CA ALA A 305 -12.88 -4.09 -20.94
C ALA A 305 -12.34 -2.65 -20.87
N PRO A 306 -12.97 -1.75 -20.09
CA PRO A 306 -12.39 -0.45 -19.81
C PRO A 306 -11.09 -0.57 -18.99
N VAL A 307 -10.05 0.21 -19.33
CA VAL A 307 -8.75 0.21 -18.61
C VAL A 307 -8.95 0.49 -17.10
N SER A 308 -9.95 1.30 -16.75
CA SER A 308 -10.24 1.67 -15.36
C SER A 308 -10.54 0.48 -14.45
N VAL A 309 -11.10 -0.63 -14.97
CA VAL A 309 -11.37 -1.82 -14.12
C VAL A 309 -10.09 -2.55 -13.73
N GLY A 310 -9.12 -2.64 -14.65
CA GLY A 310 -7.80 -3.18 -14.34
C GLY A 310 -7.04 -2.32 -13.33
N ILE A 311 -7.03 -0.99 -13.54
CA ILE A 311 -6.46 -0.01 -12.61
C ILE A 311 -7.05 -0.17 -11.20
N HIS A 312 -8.39 -0.24 -11.07
CA HIS A 312 -9.02 -0.36 -9.76
C HIS A 312 -8.96 -1.79 -9.19
N GLY A 313 -8.82 -2.81 -10.04
CA GLY A 313 -8.44 -4.15 -9.59
C GLY A 313 -7.11 -4.15 -8.82
N LEU A 314 -6.12 -3.42 -9.33
CA LEU A 314 -4.83 -3.22 -8.66
C LEU A 314 -4.93 -2.25 -7.49
N ALA A 315 -5.57 -1.08 -7.66
CA ALA A 315 -5.59 -0.02 -6.67
C ALA A 315 -6.53 -0.30 -5.48
N VAL A 316 -7.76 -0.74 -5.73
CA VAL A 316 -8.75 -1.02 -4.65
C VAL A 316 -8.64 -2.47 -4.20
N GLY A 317 -8.60 -3.41 -5.17
CA GLY A 317 -8.56 -4.84 -4.89
C GLY A 317 -7.24 -5.27 -4.26
N ALA A 318 -6.13 -5.08 -4.95
CA ALA A 318 -4.82 -5.49 -4.44
C ALA A 318 -4.32 -4.53 -3.34
N THR A 319 -4.02 -3.28 -3.70
CA THR A 319 -3.42 -2.29 -2.80
C THR A 319 -4.33 -1.96 -1.60
N GLY A 320 -5.61 -1.68 -1.82
CA GLY A 320 -6.54 -1.32 -0.74
C GLY A 320 -6.72 -2.43 0.29
N CYS A 321 -6.97 -3.67 -0.16
CA CYS A 321 -7.10 -4.81 0.75
C CYS A 321 -5.77 -5.17 1.43
N LEU A 322 -4.62 -5.08 0.71
CA LEU A 322 -3.30 -5.35 1.28
C LEU A 322 -2.95 -4.33 2.36
N ILE A 323 -3.17 -3.05 2.09
CA ILE A 323 -2.97 -1.97 3.05
C ILE A 323 -3.84 -2.21 4.29
N MET A 324 -5.15 -2.44 4.15
CA MET A 324 -6.05 -2.67 5.28
C MET A 324 -5.58 -3.84 6.16
N GLY A 325 -5.18 -4.97 5.56
CA GLY A 325 -4.62 -6.11 6.29
C GLY A 325 -3.30 -5.79 6.98
N MET A 326 -2.39 -5.10 6.28
CA MET A 326 -1.04 -4.80 6.79
C MET A 326 -1.03 -3.74 7.87
N ILE A 327 -1.77 -2.62 7.71
CA ILE A 327 -1.82 -1.57 8.74
C ILE A 327 -2.47 -2.08 10.03
N THR A 328 -3.51 -2.93 9.91
CA THR A 328 -4.16 -3.61 11.03
C THR A 328 -3.18 -4.51 11.77
N ARG A 329 -2.48 -5.39 11.05
CA ARG A 329 -1.52 -6.32 11.64
C ARG A 329 -0.33 -5.60 12.28
N THR A 330 0.23 -4.61 11.59
CA THR A 330 1.36 -3.81 12.07
C THR A 330 0.97 -3.03 13.34
N ALA A 331 -0.19 -2.37 13.33
CA ALA A 331 -0.67 -1.61 14.47
C ALA A 331 -0.85 -2.50 15.71
N ARG A 332 -1.43 -3.70 15.57
CA ARG A 332 -1.54 -4.65 16.69
C ARG A 332 -0.18 -5.07 17.22
N GLY A 333 0.71 -5.55 16.36
CA GLY A 333 2.02 -6.06 16.74
C GLY A 333 2.90 -5.00 17.42
N HIS A 334 2.98 -3.82 16.83
CA HIS A 334 3.81 -2.72 17.35
C HIS A 334 3.17 -1.94 18.51
N THR A 335 1.92 -2.20 18.88
CA THR A 335 1.29 -1.66 20.09
C THR A 335 1.17 -2.68 21.23
N GLY A 336 1.83 -3.85 21.08
CA GLY A 336 1.88 -4.89 22.11
C GLY A 336 0.56 -5.64 22.29
N ARG A 337 -0.22 -5.82 21.21
CA ARG A 337 -1.50 -6.52 21.22
C ARG A 337 -1.44 -7.81 20.43
N MET A 338 -2.25 -8.79 20.81
CA MET A 338 -2.36 -10.07 20.10
C MET A 338 -2.77 -9.86 18.65
N ILE A 339 -2.14 -10.60 17.71
CA ILE A 339 -2.46 -10.55 16.29
C ILE A 339 -3.67 -11.46 16.01
N GLN A 340 -4.83 -11.02 16.53
CA GLN A 340 -6.12 -11.69 16.36
C GLN A 340 -7.17 -10.65 16.00
N ALA A 341 -7.89 -10.86 14.89
CA ALA A 341 -8.93 -9.93 14.44
C ALA A 341 -10.16 -10.01 15.34
N SER A 342 -10.68 -8.85 15.72
CA SER A 342 -11.99 -8.69 16.32
C SER A 342 -13.09 -8.62 15.25
N LYS A 343 -14.35 -8.62 15.65
CA LYS A 343 -15.49 -8.45 14.73
C LYS A 343 -15.40 -7.14 13.94
N ARG A 344 -14.93 -6.04 14.55
CA ARG A 344 -14.75 -4.73 13.86
C ARG A 344 -13.78 -4.82 12.69
N GLU A 345 -12.65 -5.49 12.89
CA GLU A 345 -11.65 -5.67 11.84
C GLU A 345 -12.14 -6.59 10.73
N VAL A 346 -12.84 -7.66 11.08
CA VAL A 346 -13.47 -8.56 10.09
C VAL A 346 -14.48 -7.78 9.25
N THR A 347 -15.29 -6.92 9.86
CA THR A 347 -16.22 -6.04 9.14
C THR A 347 -15.46 -5.07 8.20
N ALA A 348 -14.38 -4.43 8.68
CA ALA A 348 -13.58 -3.55 7.83
C ALA A 348 -12.95 -4.31 6.64
N PHE A 349 -12.46 -5.53 6.86
CA PHE A 349 -11.95 -6.38 5.79
C PHE A 349 -13.04 -6.75 4.77
N GLY A 350 -14.24 -7.13 5.25
CA GLY A 350 -15.38 -7.44 4.40
C GLY A 350 -15.80 -6.23 3.55
N LEU A 351 -15.86 -5.04 4.15
CA LEU A 351 -16.16 -3.79 3.45
C LEU A 351 -15.12 -3.45 2.38
N MET A 352 -13.82 -3.68 2.63
CA MET A 352 -12.77 -3.47 1.62
C MET A 352 -12.91 -4.43 0.44
N VAL A 353 -13.13 -5.71 0.71
CA VAL A 353 -13.35 -6.71 -0.34
C VAL A 353 -14.62 -6.37 -1.15
N PHE A 354 -15.68 -5.96 -0.47
CA PHE A 354 -16.91 -5.52 -1.12
C PHE A 354 -16.72 -4.25 -1.95
N ALA A 355 -15.93 -3.27 -1.46
CA ALA A 355 -15.59 -2.06 -2.21
C ALA A 355 -14.86 -2.41 -3.51
N ALA A 356 -13.90 -3.35 -3.47
CA ALA A 356 -13.20 -3.83 -4.66
C ALA A 356 -14.17 -4.51 -5.66
N PHE A 357 -15.04 -5.38 -5.17
CA PHE A 357 -16.06 -6.03 -6.01
C PHE A 357 -17.00 -5.00 -6.65
N ALA A 358 -17.54 -4.07 -5.86
CA ALA A 358 -18.44 -3.03 -6.33
C ALA A 358 -17.78 -2.11 -7.37
N ARG A 359 -16.47 -1.82 -7.23
CA ARG A 359 -15.75 -0.93 -8.16
C ARG A 359 -15.32 -1.61 -9.45
N VAL A 360 -15.06 -2.91 -9.41
CA VAL A 360 -14.44 -3.65 -10.53
C VAL A 360 -15.44 -4.57 -11.21
N VAL A 361 -16.10 -5.43 -10.46
CA VAL A 361 -16.95 -6.49 -11.04
C VAL A 361 -18.33 -5.96 -11.41
N TRP A 362 -18.95 -5.19 -10.52
CA TRP A 362 -20.31 -4.66 -10.77
C TRP A 362 -20.41 -3.87 -12.07
N PRO A 363 -19.53 -2.89 -12.40
CA PRO A 363 -19.60 -2.17 -13.68
C PRO A 363 -19.32 -3.02 -14.92
N LEU A 364 -18.63 -4.16 -14.77
CA LEU A 364 -18.42 -5.09 -15.89
C LEU A 364 -19.69 -5.89 -16.22
N VAL A 365 -20.49 -6.20 -15.19
CA VAL A 365 -21.71 -7.00 -15.36
C VAL A 365 -22.91 -6.13 -15.70
N VAL A 366 -22.99 -4.93 -15.11
CA VAL A 366 -24.10 -3.98 -15.30
C VAL A 366 -23.52 -2.57 -15.52
N PRO A 367 -23.02 -2.27 -16.73
CA PRO A 367 -22.35 -0.98 -17.03
C PRO A 367 -23.24 0.24 -16.79
N GLU A 368 -24.55 0.11 -16.96
CA GLU A 368 -25.55 1.19 -16.77
C GLU A 368 -25.59 1.67 -15.32
N GLN A 369 -25.18 0.83 -14.38
CA GLN A 369 -25.13 1.16 -12.95
C GLN A 369 -23.75 1.64 -12.47
N MET A 370 -22.88 2.06 -13.37
CA MET A 370 -21.51 2.53 -13.04
C MET A 370 -21.51 3.55 -11.92
N THR A 371 -22.37 4.56 -12.00
CA THR A 371 -22.48 5.62 -10.98
C THR A 371 -22.82 5.06 -9.60
N LEU A 372 -23.83 4.19 -9.54
CA LEU A 372 -24.23 3.53 -8.30
C LEU A 372 -23.10 2.67 -7.74
N ALA A 373 -22.44 1.88 -8.59
CA ALA A 373 -21.33 1.03 -8.21
C ALA A 373 -20.15 1.84 -7.61
N VAL A 374 -19.83 3.00 -8.19
CA VAL A 374 -18.80 3.91 -7.67
C VAL A 374 -19.22 4.48 -6.31
N MET A 375 -20.46 4.94 -6.16
CA MET A 375 -20.96 5.48 -4.87
C MET A 375 -20.94 4.42 -3.76
N VAL A 376 -21.40 3.22 -4.05
CA VAL A 376 -21.42 2.08 -3.11
C VAL A 376 -20.00 1.67 -2.72
N SER A 377 -19.10 1.57 -3.70
CA SER A 377 -17.69 1.27 -3.46
C SER A 377 -17.03 2.33 -2.57
N ALA A 378 -17.23 3.62 -2.87
CA ALA A 378 -16.69 4.73 -2.11
C ALA A 378 -17.21 4.75 -0.65
N THR A 379 -18.49 4.45 -0.47
CA THR A 379 -19.10 4.36 0.87
C THR A 379 -18.50 3.18 1.65
N ALA A 380 -18.39 2.01 1.05
CA ALA A 380 -17.80 0.83 1.69
C ALA A 380 -16.32 1.08 2.07
N TRP A 381 -15.54 1.71 1.18
CA TRP A 381 -14.18 2.16 1.44
C TRP A 381 -14.10 3.10 2.63
N ALA A 382 -14.90 4.16 2.63
CA ALA A 382 -14.91 5.16 3.71
C ALA A 382 -15.29 4.54 5.06
N LEU A 383 -16.29 3.65 5.09
CA LEU A 383 -16.69 2.94 6.30
C LEU A 383 -15.59 1.99 6.81
N ALA A 384 -14.88 1.30 5.92
CA ALA A 384 -13.76 0.44 6.31
C ALA A 384 -12.65 1.23 7.02
N PHE A 385 -12.26 2.39 6.48
CA PHE A 385 -11.25 3.25 7.09
C PHE A 385 -11.76 4.00 8.32
N LEU A 386 -13.05 4.32 8.40
CA LEU A 386 -13.68 4.83 9.62
C LEU A 386 -13.55 3.81 10.77
N ILE A 387 -13.90 2.54 10.51
CA ILE A 387 -13.75 1.47 11.52
C ILE A 387 -12.28 1.33 11.94
N TYR A 388 -11.33 1.41 10.99
CA TYR A 388 -9.91 1.41 11.31
C TYR A 388 -9.54 2.59 12.22
N GLY A 389 -9.90 3.82 11.85
CA GLY A 389 -9.64 5.03 12.62
C GLY A 389 -10.19 4.96 14.04
N MET A 390 -11.43 4.53 14.20
CA MET A 390 -12.08 4.36 15.50
C MET A 390 -11.42 3.26 16.37
N THR A 391 -10.92 2.20 15.75
CA THR A 391 -10.31 1.07 16.46
C THR A 391 -8.85 1.36 16.83
N TYR A 392 -8.10 1.91 15.89
CA TYR A 392 -6.64 2.07 16.03
C TYR A 392 -6.21 3.47 16.43
N GLY A 393 -7.00 4.51 16.18
CA GLY A 393 -6.68 5.87 16.58
C GLY A 393 -6.25 5.97 18.05
N PRO A 394 -7.06 5.47 19.00
CA PRO A 394 -6.66 5.48 20.43
C PRO A 394 -5.36 4.69 20.71
N TRP A 395 -5.12 3.59 19.97
CA TRP A 395 -3.93 2.75 20.22
C TRP A 395 -2.65 3.39 19.67
N LEU A 396 -2.77 4.11 18.55
CA LEU A 396 -1.63 4.74 17.90
C LEU A 396 -1.10 5.97 18.65
N VAL A 397 -1.94 6.61 19.45
CA VAL A 397 -1.53 7.75 20.30
C VAL A 397 -1.07 7.33 21.70
N GLN A 398 -1.30 6.08 22.11
CA GLN A 398 -0.92 5.55 23.41
C GLN A 398 0.41 4.79 23.37
N THR A 399 1.06 4.66 24.54
CA THR A 399 2.22 3.79 24.73
C THR A 399 1.86 2.32 24.51
N ARG A 400 2.86 1.50 24.21
CA ARG A 400 2.67 0.05 24.09
C ARG A 400 2.16 -0.55 25.40
N LYS A 401 1.26 -1.55 25.30
CA LYS A 401 0.73 -2.24 26.49
C LYS A 401 1.78 -3.07 27.23
N ASP A 402 2.81 -3.52 26.53
CA ASP A 402 3.91 -4.34 27.09
C ASP A 402 5.09 -3.51 27.63
N GLY A 403 4.95 -2.16 27.66
CA GLY A 403 5.98 -1.24 28.18
C GLY A 403 7.22 -1.07 27.31
N LYS A 404 7.33 -1.79 26.16
CA LYS A 404 8.47 -1.66 25.25
C LYS A 404 8.43 -0.34 24.47
N ASP A 405 9.59 0.05 23.92
CA ASP A 405 9.69 1.19 23.02
C ASP A 405 9.07 0.83 21.66
N GLY A 406 8.09 1.60 21.18
CA GLY A 406 7.44 1.28 19.91
C GLY A 406 6.27 2.16 19.54
#